data_e4ef4b7b0fe4128a5980d81a327298cc
#
_entry.id   e4ef4b7b0fe4128a5980d81a327298cc
#
_cell.length_a   1.000
_cell.length_b   1.000
_cell.length_c   1.000
_cell.angle_alpha   90.00
_cell.angle_beta   90.00
_cell.angle_gamma   90.00
#
_symmetry.space_group_name_H-M   'P 1'
#
loop_
_entity.id
_entity.type
_entity.pdbx_description
1 polymer ?
#
loop_
_entity_poly.entity_id
_entity_poly.type
_entity_poly.pdbx_seq_one_letter_code
_entity_poly.pdbx_strand_id
1 'polypeptide(L)'
;MIHVLSATILFGGGIFAALLGTIVFGSKKVRLIAEVGPHIVRVEFYLTTLSALIQIITGLWLASLLGFPVLTGWLGWALILLCTAAVCWILGVWLQHRMVDLSKKAIETNSELSAEYDAQFKNWTFLGLPSTVAMIGIFYLMVFKSV
;
A
#
# COMPACT_ATOMS: atom_id res chain seq x y z
N MET A 1 19.40 -8.77 8.48
CA MET A 1 18.42 -9.81 8.10
C MET A 1 16.98 -9.37 8.32
N ILE A 2 16.58 -8.89 9.50
CA ILE A 2 15.19 -8.41 9.79
C ILE A 2 14.73 -7.32 8.81
N HIS A 3 15.60 -6.34 8.49
CA HIS A 3 15.31 -5.29 7.52
C HIS A 3 14.96 -5.84 6.13
N VAL A 4 15.69 -6.83 5.65
CA VAL A 4 15.44 -7.46 4.34
C VAL A 4 14.12 -8.25 4.37
N LEU A 5 13.87 -9.00 5.45
CA LEU A 5 12.62 -9.74 5.60
C LEU A 5 11.40 -8.81 5.66
N SER A 6 11.48 -7.72 6.42
CA SER A 6 10.39 -6.74 6.47
C SER A 6 10.17 -6.05 5.13
N ALA A 7 11.23 -5.74 4.36
CA ALA A 7 11.12 -5.21 3.00
C ALA A 7 10.40 -6.18 2.06
N THR A 8 10.75 -7.47 2.14
CA THR A 8 10.13 -8.52 1.32
C THR A 8 8.64 -8.67 1.63
N ILE A 9 8.28 -8.66 2.92
CA ILE A 9 6.88 -8.74 3.35
C ILE A 9 6.12 -7.48 2.93
N LEU A 10 6.71 -6.30 3.12
CA LEU A 10 6.09 -5.02 2.77
C LEU A 10 5.79 -4.94 1.26
N PHE A 11 6.75 -5.27 0.42
CA PHE A 11 6.62 -5.20 -1.02
C PHE A 11 5.77 -6.36 -1.58
N GLY A 12 6.07 -7.60 -1.20
CA GLY A 12 5.33 -8.76 -1.65
C GLY A 12 3.88 -8.78 -1.15
N GLY A 13 3.67 -8.40 0.12
CA GLY A 13 2.35 -8.23 0.71
C GLY A 13 1.54 -7.14 0.02
N GLY A 14 2.16 -6.00 -0.29
CA GLY A 14 1.53 -4.89 -1.03
C GLY A 14 1.10 -5.30 -2.44
N ILE A 15 1.96 -6.01 -3.20
CA ILE A 15 1.59 -6.53 -4.52
C ILE A 15 0.44 -7.53 -4.41
N PHE A 16 0.51 -8.47 -3.45
CA PHE A 16 -0.54 -9.45 -3.24
C PHE A 16 -1.88 -8.79 -2.89
N ALA A 17 -1.88 -7.82 -1.99
CA ALA A 17 -3.06 -7.06 -1.61
C ALA A 17 -3.65 -6.28 -2.79
N ALA A 18 -2.80 -5.66 -3.63
CA ALA A 18 -3.24 -4.95 -4.84
C ALA A 18 -3.89 -5.90 -5.86
N LEU A 19 -3.31 -7.08 -6.08
CA LEU A 19 -3.88 -8.10 -6.97
C LEU A 19 -5.22 -8.61 -6.45
N LEU A 20 -5.28 -8.98 -5.17
CA LEU A 20 -6.50 -9.48 -4.54
C LEU A 20 -7.58 -8.40 -4.51
N GLY A 21 -7.22 -7.16 -4.18
CA GLY A 21 -8.09 -6.00 -4.24
C GLY A 21 -8.64 -5.77 -5.65
N THR A 22 -7.80 -5.85 -6.67
CA THR A 22 -8.24 -5.71 -8.07
C THR A 22 -9.25 -6.79 -8.46
N ILE A 23 -9.04 -8.03 -8.03
CA ILE A 23 -9.96 -9.15 -8.29
C ILE A 23 -11.29 -8.91 -7.58
N VAL A 24 -11.29 -8.59 -6.29
CA VAL A 24 -12.50 -8.47 -5.48
C VAL A 24 -13.27 -7.20 -5.80
N PHE A 25 -12.62 -6.03 -5.71
CA PHE A 25 -13.27 -4.74 -5.99
C PHE A 25 -13.61 -4.56 -7.48
N GLY A 26 -12.76 -5.07 -8.38
CA GLY A 26 -12.99 -5.04 -9.82
C GLY A 26 -14.07 -6.00 -10.31
N SER A 27 -14.43 -7.02 -9.52
CA SER A 27 -15.50 -7.97 -9.87
C SER A 27 -16.89 -7.34 -9.95
N LYS A 28 -17.09 -6.18 -9.31
CA LYS A 28 -18.36 -5.47 -9.16
C LYS A 28 -19.49 -6.30 -8.51
N LYS A 29 -19.14 -7.43 -7.89
CA LYS A 29 -20.09 -8.29 -7.17
C LYS A 29 -20.34 -7.72 -5.77
N VAL A 30 -21.46 -7.04 -5.59
CA VAL A 30 -21.83 -6.30 -4.36
C VAL A 30 -21.61 -7.11 -3.10
N ARG A 31 -22.13 -8.35 -3.04
CA ARG A 31 -21.99 -9.24 -1.88
C ARG A 31 -20.55 -9.63 -1.62
N LEU A 32 -19.79 -9.98 -2.67
CA LEU A 32 -18.39 -10.36 -2.53
C LEU A 32 -17.56 -9.21 -1.94
N ILE A 33 -17.78 -7.98 -2.41
CA ILE A 33 -17.09 -6.79 -1.94
C ILE A 33 -17.45 -6.50 -0.48
N ALA A 34 -18.73 -6.59 -0.12
CA ALA A 34 -19.21 -6.31 1.23
C ALA A 34 -18.73 -7.33 2.27
N GLU A 35 -18.61 -8.60 1.88
CA GLU A 35 -18.20 -9.69 2.77
C GLU A 35 -16.67 -9.84 2.84
N VAL A 36 -15.99 -9.85 1.71
CA VAL A 36 -14.54 -10.12 1.64
C VAL A 36 -13.70 -8.83 1.74
N GLY A 37 -14.20 -7.72 1.19
CA GLY A 37 -13.49 -6.43 1.19
C GLY A 37 -12.98 -6.00 2.56
N PRO A 38 -13.79 -6.02 3.64
CA PRO A 38 -13.32 -5.63 4.98
C PRO A 38 -12.16 -6.48 5.49
N HIS A 39 -12.11 -7.76 5.14
CA HIS A 39 -11.02 -8.66 5.54
C HIS A 39 -9.72 -8.33 4.79
N ILE A 40 -9.81 -8.05 3.49
CA ILE A 40 -8.65 -7.62 2.69
C ILE A 40 -8.07 -6.34 3.28
N VAL A 41 -8.90 -5.32 3.49
CA VAL A 41 -8.45 -4.02 4.02
C VAL A 41 -7.81 -4.18 5.39
N ARG A 42 -8.38 -5.00 6.27
CA ARG A 42 -7.85 -5.25 7.61
C ARG A 42 -6.49 -5.94 7.57
N VAL A 43 -6.37 -7.02 6.80
CA VAL A 43 -5.11 -7.78 6.69
C VAL A 43 -4.03 -6.92 6.07
N GLU A 44 -4.34 -6.22 4.99
CA GLU A 44 -3.42 -5.28 4.34
C GLU A 44 -2.95 -4.19 5.31
N PHE A 45 -3.87 -3.57 6.05
CA PHE A 45 -3.55 -2.52 7.00
C PHE A 45 -2.57 -2.98 8.07
N TYR A 46 -2.84 -4.10 8.74
CA TYR A 46 -1.96 -4.60 9.80
C TYR A 46 -0.63 -5.09 9.26
N LEU A 47 -0.63 -5.84 8.15
CA LEU A 47 0.59 -6.37 7.56
C LEU A 47 1.51 -5.25 7.07
N THR A 48 0.97 -4.27 6.37
CA THR A 48 1.71 -3.13 5.84
C THR A 48 2.22 -2.24 6.97
N THR A 49 1.36 -1.89 7.94
CA THR A 49 1.76 -1.03 9.07
C THR A 49 2.89 -1.65 9.88
N LEU A 50 2.75 -2.93 10.26
CA LEU A 50 3.78 -3.61 11.06
C LEU A 50 5.09 -3.73 10.28
N SER A 51 5.04 -4.14 9.03
CA SER A 51 6.23 -4.27 8.19
C SER A 51 6.91 -2.91 7.94
N ALA A 52 6.13 -1.85 7.72
CA ALA A 52 6.65 -0.50 7.53
C ALA A 52 7.33 0.05 8.79
N LEU A 53 6.75 -0.17 9.97
CA LEU A 53 7.37 0.23 11.24
C LEU A 53 8.71 -0.48 11.45
N ILE A 54 8.75 -1.81 11.26
CA ILE A 54 9.99 -2.59 11.36
C ILE A 54 11.02 -2.09 10.33
N GLN A 55 10.57 -1.79 9.11
CA GLN A 55 11.42 -1.31 8.04
C GLN A 55 12.06 0.03 8.37
N ILE A 56 11.29 1.00 8.89
CA ILE A 56 11.78 2.32 9.28
C ILE A 56 12.77 2.20 10.43
N ILE A 57 12.40 1.50 11.51
CA ILE A 57 13.24 1.35 12.69
C ILE A 57 14.57 0.68 12.33
N THR A 58 14.52 -0.44 11.64
CA THR A 58 15.73 -1.18 11.25
C THR A 58 16.55 -0.45 10.19
N GLY A 59 15.92 0.30 9.29
CA GLY A 59 16.59 1.09 8.28
C GLY A 59 17.38 2.26 8.88
N LEU A 60 16.76 3.02 9.79
CA LEU A 60 17.44 4.12 10.50
C LEU A 60 18.56 3.60 11.40
N TRP A 61 18.34 2.48 12.07
CA TRP A 61 19.39 1.83 12.86
C TRP A 61 20.59 1.41 12.02
N LEU A 62 20.36 0.74 10.88
CA LEU A 62 21.42 0.37 9.94
C LEU A 62 22.15 1.60 9.40
N ALA A 63 21.43 2.67 9.05
CA ALA A 63 22.04 3.90 8.59
C ALA A 63 22.98 4.50 9.65
N SER A 64 22.56 4.52 10.93
CA SER A 64 23.38 5.02 12.02
C SER A 64 24.63 4.18 12.27
N LEU A 65 24.53 2.85 12.19
CA LEU A 65 25.66 1.94 12.36
C LEU A 65 26.70 2.05 11.23
N LEU A 66 26.23 2.32 10.02
CA LEU A 66 27.09 2.42 8.82
C LEU A 66 27.59 3.86 8.55
N GLY A 67 27.17 4.83 9.38
CA GLY A 67 27.57 6.22 9.23
C GLY A 67 26.97 6.93 8.01
N PHE A 68 25.88 6.42 7.45
CA PHE A 68 25.20 7.08 6.32
C PHE A 68 24.40 8.30 6.78
N PRO A 69 24.55 9.46 6.11
CA PRO A 69 23.74 10.63 6.39
C PRO A 69 22.29 10.38 5.97
N VAL A 70 21.36 10.54 6.93
CA VAL A 70 19.93 10.15 6.74
C VAL A 70 19.21 11.06 5.75
N LEU A 71 19.56 12.36 5.71
CA LEU A 71 18.82 13.36 4.93
C LEU A 71 19.46 13.72 3.59
N THR A 72 20.60 13.12 3.26
CA THR A 72 21.34 13.42 2.03
C THR A 72 21.67 12.15 1.25
N GLY A 73 22.07 12.33 0.00
CA GLY A 73 22.42 11.21 -0.88
C GLY A 73 21.25 10.28 -1.18
N TRP A 74 21.56 9.03 -1.44
CA TRP A 74 20.59 7.99 -1.83
C TRP A 74 19.55 7.71 -0.74
N LEU A 75 19.92 7.83 0.54
CA LEU A 75 19.02 7.57 1.65
C LEU A 75 17.94 8.66 1.78
N GLY A 76 18.30 9.92 1.54
CA GLY A 76 17.35 11.03 1.48
C GLY A 76 16.29 10.81 0.39
N TRP A 77 16.69 10.38 -0.80
CA TRP A 77 15.78 10.03 -1.88
C TRP A 77 14.89 8.83 -1.52
N ALA A 78 15.46 7.81 -0.88
CA ALA A 78 14.68 6.64 -0.42
C ALA A 78 13.59 7.06 0.60
N LEU A 79 13.88 8.01 1.49
CA LEU A 79 12.90 8.55 2.43
C LEU A 79 11.79 9.34 1.73
N ILE A 80 12.11 10.15 0.73
CA ILE A 80 11.10 10.88 -0.07
C ILE A 80 10.17 9.89 -0.77
N LEU A 81 10.73 8.85 -1.39
CA LEU A 81 9.94 7.81 -2.05
C LEU A 81 9.08 7.03 -1.04
N LEU A 82 9.62 6.75 0.15
CA LEU A 82 8.87 6.08 1.23
C LEU A 82 7.69 6.94 1.70
N CYS A 83 7.89 8.24 1.90
CA CYS A 83 6.81 9.16 2.23
C CYS A 83 5.73 9.21 1.12
N THR A 84 6.16 9.25 -0.14
CA THR A 84 5.23 9.21 -1.28
C THR A 84 4.40 7.91 -1.28
N ALA A 85 5.05 6.76 -1.11
CA ALA A 85 4.38 5.47 -1.02
C ALA A 85 3.40 5.41 0.17
N ALA A 86 3.78 5.94 1.33
CA ALA A 86 2.94 5.99 2.53
C ALA A 86 1.69 6.84 2.32
N VAL A 87 1.82 8.03 1.70
CA VAL A 87 0.67 8.89 1.39
C VAL A 87 -0.28 8.18 0.42
N CYS A 88 0.25 7.59 -0.67
CA CYS A 88 -0.56 6.84 -1.63
C CYS A 88 -1.26 5.66 -0.95
N TRP A 89 -0.58 4.95 -0.05
CA TRP A 89 -1.15 3.83 0.69
C TRP A 89 -2.29 4.27 1.64
N ILE A 90 -2.10 5.34 2.42
CA ILE A 90 -3.14 5.87 3.32
C ILE A 90 -4.40 6.25 2.53
N LEU A 91 -4.22 6.96 1.42
CA LEU A 91 -5.33 7.32 0.53
C LEU A 91 -5.97 6.07 -0.09
N GLY A 92 -5.17 5.08 -0.48
CA GLY A 92 -5.64 3.81 -1.02
C GLY A 92 -6.51 3.04 -0.02
N VAL A 93 -6.09 2.92 1.24
CA VAL A 93 -6.87 2.29 2.32
C VAL A 93 -8.18 3.04 2.57
N TRP A 94 -8.15 4.37 2.56
CA TRP A 94 -9.37 5.17 2.68
C TRP A 94 -10.35 4.90 1.53
N LEU A 95 -9.87 4.83 0.27
CA LEU A 95 -10.70 4.51 -0.89
C LEU A 95 -11.31 3.10 -0.81
N GLN A 96 -10.54 2.12 -0.32
CA GLN A 96 -11.02 0.76 -0.10
C GLN A 96 -12.16 0.72 0.94
N HIS A 97 -12.03 1.45 2.05
CA HIS A 97 -13.10 1.58 3.04
C HIS A 97 -14.36 2.19 2.41
N ARG A 98 -14.22 3.25 1.61
CA ARG A 98 -15.35 3.86 0.90
C ARG A 98 -16.04 2.87 -0.06
N MET A 99 -15.28 2.08 -0.81
CA MET A 99 -15.82 1.06 -1.71
C MET A 99 -16.59 -0.03 -0.94
N VAL A 100 -16.09 -0.45 0.22
CA VAL A 100 -16.80 -1.40 1.10
C VAL A 100 -18.11 -0.81 1.62
N ASP A 101 -18.09 0.45 2.10
CA ASP A 101 -19.29 1.11 2.62
C ASP A 101 -20.36 1.29 1.52
N LEU A 102 -19.95 1.68 0.32
CA LEU A 102 -20.85 1.78 -0.83
C LEU A 102 -21.47 0.43 -1.21
N SER A 103 -20.71 -0.67 -1.12
CA SER A 103 -21.22 -2.01 -1.38
C SER A 103 -22.22 -2.47 -0.32
N LYS A 104 -21.98 -2.18 0.96
CA LYS A 104 -22.94 -2.47 2.05
C LYS A 104 -24.24 -1.70 1.86
N LYS A 105 -24.14 -0.41 1.54
CA LYS A 105 -25.30 0.43 1.25
C LYS A 105 -26.11 -0.10 0.06
N ALA A 106 -25.44 -0.57 -0.99
CA ALA A 106 -26.11 -1.17 -2.15
C ALA A 106 -26.90 -2.44 -1.77
N ILE A 107 -26.41 -3.25 -0.83
CA ILE A 107 -27.16 -4.40 -0.28
C ILE A 107 -28.40 -3.94 0.47
N GLU A 108 -28.26 -2.95 1.37
CA GLU A 108 -29.36 -2.43 2.19
C GLU A 108 -30.49 -1.85 1.34
N THR A 109 -30.14 -1.16 0.25
CA THR A 109 -31.10 -0.54 -0.67
C THR A 109 -31.53 -1.45 -1.81
N ASN A 110 -31.05 -2.69 -1.86
CA ASN A 110 -31.25 -3.65 -2.94
C ASN A 110 -30.98 -3.03 -4.33
N SER A 111 -29.91 -2.26 -4.44
CA SER A 111 -29.50 -1.54 -5.64
C SER A 111 -28.17 -2.05 -6.19
N GLU A 112 -27.83 -1.64 -7.40
CA GLU A 112 -26.50 -1.85 -7.99
C GLU A 112 -25.47 -0.89 -7.39
N LEU A 113 -24.17 -1.15 -7.69
CA LEU A 113 -23.09 -0.24 -7.31
C LEU A 113 -23.26 1.12 -8.00
N SER A 114 -23.06 2.18 -7.25
CA SER A 114 -23.19 3.55 -7.74
C SER A 114 -22.03 3.96 -8.66
N ALA A 115 -22.22 5.01 -9.47
CA ALA A 115 -21.17 5.64 -10.24
C ALA A 115 -20.02 6.16 -9.34
N GLU A 116 -20.33 6.52 -8.08
CA GLU A 116 -19.33 6.88 -7.07
C GLU A 116 -18.36 5.71 -6.81
N TYR A 117 -18.86 4.48 -6.74
CA TYR A 117 -18.02 3.29 -6.59
C TYR A 117 -17.00 3.17 -7.73
N ASP A 118 -17.45 3.33 -8.97
CA ASP A 118 -16.57 3.24 -10.14
C ASP A 118 -15.48 4.34 -10.12
N ALA A 119 -15.82 5.54 -9.69
CA ALA A 119 -14.86 6.62 -9.51
C ALA A 119 -13.82 6.28 -8.41
N GLN A 120 -14.26 5.72 -7.26
CA GLN A 120 -13.36 5.32 -6.18
C GLN A 120 -12.41 4.19 -6.62
N PHE A 121 -12.92 3.18 -7.32
CA PHE A 121 -12.10 2.09 -7.85
C PHE A 121 -11.05 2.58 -8.85
N LYS A 122 -11.42 3.49 -9.75
CA LYS A 122 -10.49 4.11 -10.70
C LYS A 122 -9.40 4.90 -9.98
N ASN A 123 -9.76 5.73 -9.00
CA ASN A 123 -8.82 6.51 -8.21
C ASN A 123 -7.86 5.61 -7.43
N TRP A 124 -8.37 4.54 -6.83
CA TRP A 124 -7.55 3.55 -6.11
C TRP A 124 -6.53 2.87 -7.04
N THR A 125 -6.96 2.44 -8.22
CA THR A 125 -6.06 1.84 -9.23
C THR A 125 -4.97 2.83 -9.66
N PHE A 126 -5.35 4.11 -9.83
CA PHE A 126 -4.41 5.16 -10.23
C PHE A 126 -3.36 5.45 -9.15
N LEU A 127 -3.73 5.41 -7.87
CA LEU A 127 -2.81 5.58 -6.74
C LEU A 127 -1.83 4.41 -6.58
N GLY A 128 -2.19 3.23 -7.05
CA GLY A 128 -1.32 2.06 -7.05
C GLY A 128 -0.06 2.23 -7.91
N LEU A 129 -0.14 2.97 -9.01
CA LEU A 129 0.99 3.19 -9.92
C LEU A 129 2.14 3.96 -9.26
N PRO A 130 1.96 5.18 -8.73
CA PRO A 130 3.05 5.93 -8.09
C PRO A 130 3.59 5.22 -6.84
N SER A 131 2.74 4.52 -6.10
CA SER A 131 3.17 3.72 -4.96
C SER A 131 4.11 2.58 -5.39
N THR A 132 3.74 1.84 -6.43
CA THR A 132 4.57 0.75 -6.97
C THR A 132 5.90 1.28 -7.52
N VAL A 133 5.87 2.37 -8.28
CA VAL A 133 7.10 3.00 -8.82
C VAL A 133 8.00 3.48 -7.69
N ALA A 134 7.44 4.09 -6.65
CA ALA A 134 8.21 4.53 -5.48
C ALA A 134 8.88 3.34 -4.77
N MET A 135 8.18 2.23 -4.59
CA MET A 135 8.74 1.03 -3.96
C MET A 135 9.85 0.40 -4.80
N ILE A 136 9.70 0.31 -6.12
CA ILE A 136 10.75 -0.16 -7.03
C ILE A 136 11.97 0.78 -6.94
N GLY A 137 11.74 2.10 -6.91
CA GLY A 137 12.79 3.11 -6.76
C GLY A 137 13.57 2.95 -5.45
N ILE A 138 12.88 2.66 -4.34
CA ILE A 138 13.52 2.38 -3.05
C ILE A 138 14.42 1.14 -3.15
N PHE A 139 13.93 0.04 -3.73
CA PHE A 139 14.74 -1.16 -3.94
C PHE A 139 15.97 -0.88 -4.80
N TYR A 140 15.79 -0.14 -5.89
CA TYR A 140 16.91 0.26 -6.75
C TYR A 140 17.98 1.03 -5.96
N LEU A 141 17.58 2.05 -5.20
CA LEU A 141 18.51 2.84 -4.38
C LEU A 141 19.20 1.99 -3.31
N MET A 142 18.50 1.05 -2.69
CA MET A 142 19.06 0.14 -1.67
C MET A 142 20.10 -0.82 -2.24
N VAL A 143 19.90 -1.30 -3.47
CA VAL A 143 20.82 -2.26 -4.12
C VAL A 143 22.04 -1.54 -4.67
N PHE A 144 21.84 -0.45 -5.40
CA PHE A 144 22.92 0.23 -6.09
C PHE A 144 23.69 1.24 -5.23
N LYS A 145 23.12 1.69 -4.08
CA LYS A 145 23.75 2.61 -3.12
C LYS A 145 24.61 3.66 -3.82
N SER A 146 24.07 4.27 -4.88
CA SER A 146 24.78 5.29 -5.63
C SER A 146 25.14 6.45 -4.71
N VAL A 147 26.40 6.63 -4.51
CA VAL A 147 27.04 7.68 -3.70
C VAL A 147 26.77 9.03 -4.33
#